data_41ab5515d832430ec8f24bc101f57f73
#
_entry.id   41ab5515d832430ec8f24bc101f57f73
#
_cell.length_a   1.000
_cell.length_b   1.000
_cell.length_c   1.000
_cell.angle_alpha   90.00
_cell.angle_beta   90.00
_cell.angle_gamma   90.00
#
_symmetry.space_group_name_H-M   'P 1'
#
loop_
_entity.id
_entity.type
_entity.pdbx_description
1 polymer ?
#
loop_
_entity_poly.entity_id
_entity_poly.type
_entity_poly.pdbx_seq_one_letter_code
_entity_poly.pdbx_strand_id
1 'polypeptide(L)'
;DGYSDGDAQWTLINGSDAFPDETTQHADQDSDGFGDNPTGFEGDDCPTTSGTSFRDVFGCDDEDVDGMSDTNDAFLGDGTQWNDTDSDGYGDEINGTQGDACPEDAGTSTNDVYGCVDSDGDGYSDLNDVWPNDSTQWYDGDMDGFGDENSGTDPDQCPDEYGTAFRGTLIGCPDTDGDGYADDEDAFPFHDSQHLDSDGDGWGDNETSGAHKPDHWPNDPNRNAGEASLTCLPSKLS
;
A
#
# COMPACT_ATOMS: atom_id res chain seq x y z
N ASP A 1 22.50 -3.38 55.35
CA ASP A 1 23.30 -2.36 54.68
C ASP A 1 23.93 -1.37 55.69
N GLY A 2 23.33 -1.08 56.81
CA GLY A 2 23.86 -0.20 57.85
C GLY A 2 23.22 1.19 57.88
N TYR A 3 22.20 1.40 57.09
CA TYR A 3 21.37 2.60 57.08
C TYR A 3 20.15 2.42 57.96
N SER A 4 19.52 3.50 58.36
CA SER A 4 18.38 3.47 59.27
C SER A 4 17.07 3.54 58.50
N ASP A 5 16.25 2.53 58.60
CA ASP A 5 14.86 2.56 58.13
C ASP A 5 14.12 3.75 58.77
N GLY A 6 13.44 4.55 57.94
CA GLY A 6 12.83 5.80 58.39
C GLY A 6 11.87 5.60 59.58
N ASP A 7 12.24 6.19 60.72
CA ASP A 7 11.37 6.35 61.90
C ASP A 7 11.02 7.82 62.14
N ALA A 8 10.29 8.14 63.17
CA ALA A 8 9.85 9.52 63.44
C ALA A 8 11.00 10.53 63.65
N GLN A 9 12.27 10.08 63.77
CA GLN A 9 13.46 10.92 63.93
C GLN A 9 14.35 10.97 62.71
N TRP A 10 14.23 9.97 61.80
CA TRP A 10 15.01 9.87 60.57
C TRP A 10 14.09 9.98 59.37
N THR A 11 14.29 10.96 58.56
CA THR A 11 13.62 11.19 57.30
C THR A 11 14.63 11.14 56.17
N LEU A 12 14.22 11.02 54.93
CA LEU A 12 15.09 11.10 53.73
C LEU A 12 16.06 12.28 53.82
N ILE A 13 15.62 13.45 54.34
CA ILE A 13 16.42 14.64 54.56
C ILE A 13 17.53 14.44 55.63
N ASN A 14 17.32 13.50 56.55
CA ASN A 14 18.23 13.22 57.67
C ASN A 14 19.08 11.95 57.47
N GLY A 15 19.08 11.37 56.27
CA GLY A 15 19.86 10.18 55.93
C GLY A 15 19.19 8.87 56.32
N SER A 16 17.83 8.83 56.40
CA SER A 16 17.09 7.56 56.45
C SER A 16 17.25 6.80 55.12
N ASP A 17 17.14 5.47 55.21
CA ASP A 17 17.15 4.62 54.03
C ASP A 17 15.88 4.83 53.18
N ALA A 18 16.05 5.15 51.92
CA ALA A 18 14.96 5.30 50.98
C ALA A 18 14.42 3.95 50.49
N PHE A 19 15.25 2.90 50.57
CA PHE A 19 14.96 1.55 50.08
C PHE A 19 15.21 0.48 51.17
N PRO A 20 14.44 0.45 52.26
CA PRO A 20 14.71 -0.41 53.44
C PRO A 20 14.72 -1.91 53.11
N ASP A 21 14.08 -2.34 52.04
CA ASP A 21 14.02 -3.73 51.58
C ASP A 21 15.09 -4.08 50.54
N GLU A 22 15.89 -3.07 50.06
CA GLU A 22 16.91 -3.25 49.05
C GLU A 22 18.30 -2.88 49.55
N THR A 23 19.17 -3.88 49.70
CA THR A 23 20.48 -3.71 50.37
C THR A 23 21.53 -3.02 49.54
N THR A 24 21.29 -2.76 48.28
CA THR A 24 22.23 -2.11 47.33
C THR A 24 21.87 -0.65 47.05
N GLN A 25 20.67 -0.21 47.49
CA GLN A 25 20.19 1.17 47.36
C GLN A 25 19.81 1.72 48.73
N HIS A 26 20.04 3.02 48.97
CA HIS A 26 19.73 3.68 50.25
C HIS A 26 19.44 5.19 50.13
N ALA A 27 19.76 5.81 49.02
CA ALA A 27 19.46 7.22 48.72
C ALA A 27 18.67 7.33 47.43
N ASP A 28 17.80 8.31 47.38
CA ASP A 28 16.99 8.71 46.23
C ASP A 28 16.85 10.23 46.30
N GLN A 29 17.67 10.93 45.55
CA GLN A 29 17.84 12.38 45.69
C GLN A 29 16.67 13.16 45.10
N ASP A 30 16.12 12.71 43.99
CA ASP A 30 15.05 13.39 43.28
C ASP A 30 13.65 12.77 43.54
N SER A 31 13.63 11.63 44.26
CA SER A 31 12.41 10.99 44.75
C SER A 31 11.54 10.39 43.65
N ASP A 32 12.15 9.79 42.64
CA ASP A 32 11.44 9.12 41.54
C ASP A 32 11.24 7.62 41.78
N GLY A 33 11.94 7.05 42.75
CA GLY A 33 11.84 5.64 43.12
C GLY A 33 12.99 4.78 42.60
N PHE A 34 13.93 5.35 41.91
CA PHE A 34 15.19 4.71 41.54
C PHE A 34 16.31 5.17 42.49
N GLY A 35 17.27 4.32 42.74
CA GLY A 35 18.27 4.62 43.78
C GLY A 35 19.56 5.19 43.22
N ASP A 36 20.16 6.19 43.92
CA ASP A 36 21.34 6.94 43.49
C ASP A 36 22.61 6.08 43.30
N ASN A 37 22.64 4.83 43.74
CA ASN A 37 23.80 3.96 43.52
C ASN A 37 23.77 3.31 42.14
N PRO A 38 24.60 3.76 41.18
CA PRO A 38 24.55 3.27 39.78
C PRO A 38 25.00 1.81 39.62
N THR A 39 25.46 1.19 40.71
CA THR A 39 25.87 -0.23 40.71
C THR A 39 24.90 -1.09 41.55
N GLY A 40 23.90 -0.48 42.14
CA GLY A 40 22.83 -1.12 42.90
C GLY A 40 21.75 -1.71 41.98
N PHE A 41 20.72 -2.27 42.61
CA PHE A 41 19.54 -2.74 41.90
C PHE A 41 18.81 -1.56 41.28
N GLU A 42 18.56 -1.60 39.95
CA GLU A 42 17.90 -0.54 39.18
C GLU A 42 18.45 0.84 39.54
N GLY A 43 19.80 0.97 39.47
CA GLY A 43 20.50 2.22 39.79
C GLY A 43 20.11 3.35 38.87
N ASP A 44 19.78 4.50 39.44
CA ASP A 44 19.35 5.69 38.74
C ASP A 44 20.50 6.26 37.85
N ASP A 45 20.25 6.43 36.59
CA ASP A 45 21.17 7.04 35.62
C ASP A 45 21.04 8.57 35.59
N CYS A 46 19.96 9.13 36.16
CA CYS A 46 19.64 10.55 36.22
C CYS A 46 19.40 11.08 37.65
N PRO A 47 20.25 10.82 38.65
CA PRO A 47 19.98 10.92 40.10
C PRO A 47 19.69 12.33 40.64
N THR A 48 19.45 13.31 39.79
CA THR A 48 19.07 14.68 40.15
C THR A 48 17.86 15.18 39.37
N THR A 49 17.29 14.36 38.51
CA THR A 49 16.16 14.71 37.63
C THR A 49 15.18 13.55 37.63
N SER A 50 14.11 13.69 38.39
CA SER A 50 13.09 12.67 38.55
C SER A 50 12.55 12.22 37.17
N GLY A 51 12.56 10.91 36.91
CA GLY A 51 12.11 10.30 35.67
C GLY A 51 11.38 8.97 35.86
N THR A 52 10.89 8.40 34.78
CA THR A 52 10.09 7.16 34.80
C THR A 52 10.65 6.07 33.90
N SER A 53 11.75 6.32 33.19
CA SER A 53 12.35 5.36 32.29
C SER A 53 12.91 4.12 33.01
N PHE A 54 12.77 2.95 32.38
CA PHE A 54 13.18 1.67 32.97
C PHE A 54 13.57 0.59 31.93
N ARG A 55 13.51 0.90 30.64
CA ARG A 55 13.82 -0.06 29.57
C ARG A 55 15.26 0.03 29.06
N ASP A 56 15.78 1.22 28.95
CA ASP A 56 17.12 1.52 28.45
C ASP A 56 18.06 2.04 29.55
N VAL A 57 17.65 3.11 30.23
CA VAL A 57 18.26 3.71 31.42
C VAL A 57 17.17 3.82 32.48
N PHE A 58 17.58 3.92 33.75
CA PHE A 58 16.63 4.02 34.86
C PHE A 58 16.56 5.47 35.37
N GLY A 59 15.33 5.91 35.75
CA GLY A 59 15.12 7.17 36.44
C GLY A 59 15.33 8.43 35.61
N CYS A 60 15.38 8.34 34.27
CA CYS A 60 15.50 9.50 33.40
C CYS A 60 14.14 9.97 32.88
N ASP A 61 14.09 11.19 32.32
CA ASP A 61 12.90 11.75 31.69
C ASP A 61 12.32 10.77 30.65
N ASP A 62 10.99 10.59 30.68
CA ASP A 62 10.20 9.70 29.84
C ASP A 62 8.80 10.35 29.74
N GLU A 63 8.56 11.10 28.64
CA GLU A 63 7.39 11.99 28.51
C GLU A 63 6.08 11.22 28.39
N ASP A 64 6.07 10.07 27.71
CA ASP A 64 4.84 9.30 27.44
C ASP A 64 4.70 8.04 28.31
N VAL A 65 5.70 7.79 29.18
CA VAL A 65 5.68 6.74 30.21
C VAL A 65 5.64 5.32 29.60
N ASP A 66 6.33 5.12 28.50
CA ASP A 66 6.48 3.80 27.89
C ASP A 66 7.67 3.00 28.43
N GLY A 67 8.56 3.68 29.13
CA GLY A 67 9.75 3.15 29.80
C GLY A 67 11.05 3.41 29.06
N MET A 68 11.03 3.92 27.83
CA MET A 68 12.23 4.45 27.16
C MET A 68 12.50 5.85 27.66
N SER A 69 13.77 6.23 27.78
CA SER A 69 14.11 7.60 28.10
C SER A 69 13.93 8.52 26.88
N ASP A 70 13.51 9.77 27.11
CA ASP A 70 13.37 10.78 26.04
C ASP A 70 14.60 10.93 25.15
N THR A 71 15.78 10.57 25.67
CA THR A 71 17.05 10.65 24.94
C THR A 71 17.19 9.56 23.87
N ASN A 72 16.60 8.40 24.10
CA ASN A 72 16.69 7.21 23.26
C ASN A 72 15.38 6.83 22.59
N ASP A 73 14.31 7.56 22.89
CA ASP A 73 13.01 7.40 22.30
C ASP A 73 12.90 8.19 20.97
N ALA A 74 12.52 7.49 19.90
CA ALA A 74 12.25 8.10 18.60
C ALA A 74 10.88 8.80 18.53
N PHE A 75 9.95 8.47 19.45
CA PHE A 75 8.54 8.92 19.43
C PHE A 75 8.07 9.48 20.77
N LEU A 76 8.72 10.48 21.32
CA LEU A 76 8.56 11.11 22.64
C LEU A 76 7.12 11.30 23.17
N GLY A 77 6.12 11.22 22.35
CA GLY A 77 4.73 11.45 22.75
C GLY A 77 3.80 10.31 22.34
N ASP A 78 4.34 9.16 21.99
CA ASP A 78 3.56 7.98 21.61
C ASP A 78 4.04 6.73 22.35
N GLY A 79 3.57 6.52 23.57
CA GLY A 79 3.90 5.38 24.43
C GLY A 79 3.59 3.99 23.83
N THR A 80 3.34 3.89 22.55
CA THR A 80 3.21 2.64 21.81
C THR A 80 4.34 2.41 20.81
N GLN A 81 5.22 3.39 20.64
CA GLN A 81 6.38 3.35 19.73
C GLN A 81 7.60 3.97 20.41
N TRP A 82 8.79 3.41 20.24
CA TRP A 82 10.04 3.92 20.82
C TRP A 82 11.26 3.77 19.92
N ASN A 83 11.25 2.88 18.94
CA ASN A 83 12.31 2.71 17.96
C ASN A 83 11.82 3.03 16.55
N ASP A 84 12.74 3.56 15.74
CA ASP A 84 12.60 3.79 14.30
C ASP A 84 13.95 3.41 13.68
N THR A 85 14.07 2.13 13.26
CA THR A 85 15.36 1.55 12.88
C THR A 85 15.89 2.09 11.55
N ASP A 86 15.01 2.33 10.58
CA ASP A 86 15.38 2.82 9.25
C ASP A 86 15.18 4.33 9.07
N SER A 87 14.56 4.97 10.09
CA SER A 87 14.36 6.42 10.16
C SER A 87 13.41 7.00 9.11
N ASP A 88 12.33 6.29 8.80
CA ASP A 88 11.30 6.75 7.89
C ASP A 88 10.12 7.47 8.58
N GLY A 89 10.07 7.42 9.91
CA GLY A 89 9.08 8.08 10.74
C GLY A 89 7.92 7.18 11.17
N TYR A 90 7.97 5.89 10.86
CA TYR A 90 7.10 4.87 11.40
C TYR A 90 7.86 4.04 12.45
N GLY A 91 7.18 3.65 13.51
CA GLY A 91 7.84 2.95 14.63
C GLY A 91 7.85 1.43 14.46
N ASP A 92 8.95 0.81 14.91
CA ASP A 92 9.21 -0.63 14.76
C ASP A 92 8.14 -1.52 15.44
N GLU A 93 7.36 -0.98 16.38
CA GLU A 93 6.34 -1.75 17.09
C GLU A 93 5.09 -1.90 16.22
N ILE A 94 4.98 -3.00 15.52
CA ILE A 94 3.90 -3.30 14.56
C ILE A 94 2.47 -3.17 15.15
N ASN A 95 2.31 -3.32 16.45
CA ASN A 95 1.03 -3.17 17.15
C ASN A 95 0.84 -1.77 17.76
N GLY A 96 1.80 -0.88 17.63
CA GLY A 96 1.72 0.51 18.04
C GLY A 96 0.96 1.37 17.05
N THR A 97 0.94 2.67 17.31
CA THR A 97 0.34 3.66 16.41
C THR A 97 1.09 3.67 15.08
N GLN A 98 0.39 3.38 13.98
CA GLN A 98 1.00 3.34 12.64
C GLN A 98 2.29 2.49 12.59
N GLY A 99 2.24 1.31 13.24
CA GLY A 99 3.40 0.44 13.35
C GLY A 99 3.96 0.05 11.98
N ASP A 100 5.27 0.16 11.86
CA ASP A 100 6.01 -0.15 10.64
C ASP A 100 5.95 -1.65 10.32
N ALA A 101 5.56 -1.96 9.11
CA ALA A 101 5.54 -3.33 8.61
C ALA A 101 6.89 -3.75 7.97
N CYS A 102 7.78 -2.80 7.71
CA CYS A 102 9.07 -2.99 7.07
C CYS A 102 10.23 -2.32 7.84
N PRO A 103 10.44 -2.57 9.14
CA PRO A 103 11.25 -1.76 10.04
C PRO A 103 12.76 -1.70 9.74
N GLU A 104 13.23 -2.30 8.66
CA GLU A 104 14.62 -2.23 8.20
C GLU A 104 14.75 -1.58 6.81
N ASP A 105 13.62 -1.28 6.14
CA ASP A 105 13.58 -0.77 4.77
C ASP A 105 12.67 0.46 4.68
N ALA A 106 13.23 1.64 4.86
CA ALA A 106 12.52 2.91 4.89
C ALA A 106 11.55 3.09 3.73
N GLY A 107 10.29 3.39 4.05
CA GLY A 107 9.21 3.49 3.10
C GLY A 107 8.21 4.61 3.36
N THR A 108 7.22 4.72 2.50
CA THR A 108 6.22 5.80 2.54
C THR A 108 4.79 5.30 2.44
N SER A 109 4.59 3.98 2.37
CA SER A 109 3.25 3.40 2.26
C SER A 109 2.35 3.70 3.47
N THR A 110 1.06 3.89 3.23
CA THR A 110 0.09 4.32 4.24
C THR A 110 -1.31 3.73 4.08
N ASN A 111 -1.63 3.17 2.91
CA ASN A 111 -2.98 2.74 2.57
C ASN A 111 -3.23 1.27 2.89
N ASP A 112 -2.23 0.42 2.72
CA ASP A 112 -2.28 -1.02 3.01
C ASP A 112 -1.52 -1.38 4.29
N VAL A 113 -0.26 -0.99 4.36
CA VAL A 113 0.64 -1.11 5.51
C VAL A 113 1.40 0.20 5.67
N TYR A 114 1.99 0.45 6.84
CA TYR A 114 2.82 1.62 7.07
C TYR A 114 4.30 1.29 6.91
N GLY A 115 5.10 2.26 6.46
CA GLY A 115 6.56 2.21 6.50
C GLY A 115 7.21 1.32 5.44
N CYS A 116 6.49 0.73 4.50
CA CYS A 116 7.10 -0.05 3.43
C CYS A 116 7.38 0.79 2.19
N VAL A 117 8.29 0.28 1.34
CA VAL A 117 8.65 0.94 0.08
C VAL A 117 7.39 1.12 -0.79
N ASP A 118 7.20 2.33 -1.26
CA ASP A 118 6.16 2.80 -2.16
C ASP A 118 6.83 3.62 -3.26
N SER A 119 7.05 3.01 -4.41
CA SER A 119 7.92 3.57 -5.45
C SER A 119 7.30 4.70 -6.24
N ASP A 120 5.97 4.77 -6.36
CA ASP A 120 5.28 5.79 -7.15
C ASP A 120 4.48 6.79 -6.29
N GLY A 121 4.34 6.52 -5.00
CA GLY A 121 3.80 7.45 -4.02
C GLY A 121 2.29 7.50 -3.95
N ASP A 122 1.59 6.43 -4.29
CA ASP A 122 0.13 6.34 -4.20
C ASP A 122 -0.37 5.90 -2.81
N GLY A 123 0.55 5.45 -1.96
CA GLY A 123 0.31 5.02 -0.59
C GLY A 123 0.20 3.51 -0.40
N TYR A 124 0.17 2.73 -1.47
CA TYR A 124 0.28 1.27 -1.39
C TYR A 124 1.74 0.83 -1.45
N SER A 125 2.08 -0.20 -0.72
CA SER A 125 3.45 -0.74 -0.74
C SER A 125 3.73 -1.48 -2.05
N ASP A 126 4.96 -1.39 -2.56
CA ASP A 126 5.39 -2.14 -3.75
C ASP A 126 5.09 -3.65 -3.65
N LEU A 127 4.95 -4.17 -2.44
CA LEU A 127 4.65 -5.58 -2.20
C LEU A 127 3.20 -5.95 -2.49
N ASN A 128 2.28 -5.03 -2.25
CA ASN A 128 0.83 -5.24 -2.38
C ASN A 128 0.24 -4.48 -3.57
N ASP A 129 1.04 -3.66 -4.22
CA ASP A 129 0.70 -2.94 -5.44
C ASP A 129 1.00 -3.79 -6.68
N VAL A 130 0.02 -3.97 -7.54
CA VAL A 130 0.17 -4.69 -8.81
C VAL A 130 0.98 -3.86 -9.82
N TRP A 131 0.94 -2.53 -9.72
CA TRP A 131 1.67 -1.59 -10.59
C TRP A 131 2.57 -0.63 -9.80
N PRO A 132 3.68 -1.06 -9.16
CA PRO A 132 4.51 -0.25 -8.28
C PRO A 132 5.21 0.96 -8.92
N ASN A 133 4.85 1.33 -10.12
CA ASN A 133 5.37 2.50 -10.84
C ASN A 133 4.27 3.28 -11.55
N ASP A 134 2.99 2.99 -11.27
CA ASP A 134 1.84 3.72 -11.80
C ASP A 134 0.87 4.11 -10.68
N SER A 135 1.10 5.25 -10.08
CA SER A 135 0.33 5.81 -8.96
C SER A 135 -1.18 6.03 -9.24
N THR A 136 -1.69 5.52 -10.32
CA THR A 136 -3.09 5.59 -10.69
C THR A 136 -3.78 4.24 -10.64
N GLN A 137 -3.03 3.14 -10.45
CA GLN A 137 -3.53 1.78 -10.37
C GLN A 137 -2.74 0.98 -9.31
N TRP A 138 -3.41 0.24 -8.46
CA TRP A 138 -2.79 -0.60 -7.40
C TRP A 138 -3.44 -1.97 -7.23
N TYR A 139 -4.63 -2.19 -7.77
CA TYR A 139 -5.38 -3.41 -7.58
C TYR A 139 -5.95 -3.95 -8.89
N ASP A 140 -5.91 -5.28 -9.06
CA ASP A 140 -6.44 -6.05 -10.19
C ASP A 140 -7.21 -7.25 -9.61
N GLY A 141 -8.53 -7.15 -9.63
CA GLY A 141 -9.42 -8.08 -8.93
C GLY A 141 -9.55 -9.44 -9.59
N ASP A 142 -9.56 -9.48 -10.91
CA ASP A 142 -9.72 -10.69 -11.70
C ASP A 142 -8.44 -11.21 -12.37
N MET A 143 -7.34 -10.44 -12.20
CA MET A 143 -5.98 -10.76 -12.66
C MET A 143 -5.83 -10.83 -14.18
N ASP A 144 -6.47 -9.93 -14.90
CA ASP A 144 -6.37 -9.85 -16.34
C ASP A 144 -5.29 -8.87 -16.84
N GLY A 145 -4.77 -8.05 -15.93
CA GLY A 145 -3.70 -7.10 -16.20
C GLY A 145 -4.19 -5.68 -16.50
N PHE A 146 -5.47 -5.40 -16.31
CA PHE A 146 -6.04 -4.06 -16.26
C PHE A 146 -6.39 -3.70 -14.81
N GLY A 147 -6.27 -2.43 -14.45
CA GLY A 147 -6.45 -2.01 -13.06
C GLY A 147 -7.87 -1.56 -12.75
N ASP A 148 -8.34 -1.88 -11.54
CA ASP A 148 -9.72 -1.62 -11.12
C ASP A 148 -10.03 -0.15 -10.87
N GLU A 149 -9.01 0.73 -10.79
CA GLU A 149 -9.22 2.14 -10.54
C GLU A 149 -9.72 2.88 -11.78
N ASN A 150 -11.02 3.18 -11.82
CA ASN A 150 -11.72 3.80 -12.94
C ASN A 150 -11.13 5.15 -13.42
N SER A 151 -10.34 5.81 -12.59
CA SER A 151 -9.67 7.08 -12.92
C SER A 151 -8.21 6.91 -13.31
N GLY A 152 -7.71 5.68 -13.26
CA GLY A 152 -6.33 5.32 -13.54
C GLY A 152 -6.01 5.16 -15.02
N THR A 153 -4.80 4.71 -15.29
CA THR A 153 -4.32 4.38 -16.64
C THR A 153 -5.00 3.11 -17.13
N ASP A 154 -5.57 3.14 -18.33
CA ASP A 154 -6.25 1.98 -18.96
C ASP A 154 -7.15 1.20 -17.98
N PRO A 155 -8.17 1.88 -17.39
CA PRO A 155 -8.97 1.31 -16.32
C PRO A 155 -9.81 0.13 -16.81
N ASP A 156 -9.86 -0.92 -16.00
CA ASP A 156 -10.74 -2.05 -16.25
C ASP A 156 -12.21 -1.64 -16.15
N GLN A 157 -12.98 -1.99 -17.16
CA GLN A 157 -14.43 -1.76 -17.20
C GLN A 157 -15.24 -2.98 -16.73
N CYS A 158 -14.57 -4.11 -16.53
CA CYS A 158 -15.17 -5.37 -16.08
C CYS A 158 -14.39 -5.98 -14.88
N PRO A 159 -14.14 -5.26 -13.77
CA PRO A 159 -13.17 -5.60 -12.73
C PRO A 159 -13.44 -6.89 -11.93
N ASP A 160 -14.52 -7.58 -12.22
CA ASP A 160 -14.89 -8.87 -11.63
C ASP A 160 -14.89 -10.02 -12.66
N GLU A 161 -14.55 -9.73 -13.94
CA GLU A 161 -14.65 -10.69 -15.04
C GLU A 161 -13.44 -10.59 -15.99
N TYR A 162 -12.49 -11.50 -15.85
CA TYR A 162 -11.29 -11.59 -16.67
C TYR A 162 -11.56 -11.35 -18.15
N GLY A 163 -10.90 -10.35 -18.73
CA GLY A 163 -11.02 -9.99 -20.14
C GLY A 163 -9.67 -9.71 -20.81
N THR A 164 -9.70 -9.49 -22.10
CA THR A 164 -8.49 -9.22 -22.90
C THR A 164 -8.68 -8.06 -23.87
N ALA A 165 -9.85 -7.40 -23.83
CA ALA A 165 -10.12 -6.25 -24.65
C ALA A 165 -9.21 -5.06 -24.28
N PHE A 166 -8.53 -4.48 -25.27
CA PHE A 166 -7.62 -3.35 -25.09
C PHE A 166 -7.92 -2.20 -26.06
N ARG A 167 -9.08 -2.25 -26.71
CA ARG A 167 -9.61 -1.26 -27.64
C ARG A 167 -11.05 -0.92 -27.31
N GLY A 168 -11.55 0.15 -27.93
CA GLY A 168 -12.93 0.60 -27.68
C GLY A 168 -13.08 1.29 -26.34
N THR A 169 -14.23 1.09 -25.69
CA THR A 169 -14.57 1.69 -24.40
C THR A 169 -14.64 0.69 -23.27
N LEU A 170 -14.71 -0.61 -23.58
CA LEU A 170 -14.80 -1.71 -22.63
C LEU A 170 -13.43 -2.43 -22.48
N ILE A 171 -12.41 -1.66 -22.08
CA ILE A 171 -11.08 -2.21 -21.77
C ILE A 171 -11.19 -3.17 -20.58
N GLY A 172 -10.46 -4.29 -20.59
CA GLY A 172 -10.50 -5.31 -19.55
C GLY A 172 -11.70 -6.26 -19.63
N CYS A 173 -12.63 -6.04 -20.56
CA CYS A 173 -13.79 -6.92 -20.70
C CYS A 173 -13.49 -8.14 -21.58
N PRO A 174 -14.32 -9.21 -21.49
CA PRO A 174 -14.18 -10.40 -22.33
C PRO A 174 -14.11 -10.09 -23.82
N ASP A 175 -13.12 -10.67 -24.48
CA ASP A 175 -12.87 -10.60 -25.92
C ASP A 175 -12.61 -12.02 -26.42
N THR A 176 -13.65 -12.65 -27.01
CA THR A 176 -13.64 -14.08 -27.33
C THR A 176 -12.72 -14.42 -28.50
N ASP A 177 -12.58 -13.56 -29.49
CA ASP A 177 -11.76 -13.83 -30.69
C ASP A 177 -10.39 -13.17 -30.68
N GLY A 178 -10.15 -12.25 -29.72
CA GLY A 178 -8.84 -11.65 -29.46
C GLY A 178 -8.46 -10.53 -30.44
N ASP A 179 -9.44 -9.85 -31.04
CA ASP A 179 -9.16 -8.71 -31.95
C ASP A 179 -8.95 -7.39 -31.18
N GLY A 180 -9.22 -7.40 -29.88
CA GLY A 180 -9.02 -6.31 -28.95
C GLY A 180 -10.27 -5.53 -28.60
N TYR A 181 -11.42 -5.81 -29.20
CA TYR A 181 -12.71 -5.26 -28.82
C TYR A 181 -13.48 -6.24 -27.96
N ALA A 182 -14.14 -5.72 -26.92
CA ALA A 182 -14.95 -6.56 -26.05
C ALA A 182 -16.15 -7.15 -26.80
N ASP A 183 -16.57 -8.37 -26.41
CA ASP A 183 -17.73 -9.06 -27.00
C ASP A 183 -19.00 -8.20 -27.07
N ASP A 184 -19.20 -7.32 -26.08
CA ASP A 184 -20.37 -6.43 -25.98
C ASP A 184 -20.26 -5.19 -26.90
N GLU A 185 -19.06 -4.84 -27.37
CA GLU A 185 -18.83 -3.77 -28.36
C GLU A 185 -18.55 -4.31 -29.76
N ASP A 186 -18.37 -5.62 -29.89
CA ASP A 186 -18.06 -6.30 -31.14
C ASP A 186 -19.30 -6.84 -31.85
N ALA A 187 -19.54 -6.41 -33.05
CA ALA A 187 -20.60 -6.93 -33.90
C ALA A 187 -20.33 -8.39 -34.36
N PHE A 188 -19.09 -8.87 -34.22
CA PHE A 188 -18.63 -10.19 -34.66
C PHE A 188 -17.77 -10.92 -33.64
N PRO A 189 -18.19 -11.14 -32.41
CA PRO A 189 -17.37 -11.57 -31.26
C PRO A 189 -16.72 -12.97 -31.39
N PHE A 190 -16.74 -13.58 -32.55
CA PHE A 190 -16.10 -14.85 -32.89
C PHE A 190 -15.22 -14.77 -34.14
N HIS A 191 -14.93 -13.56 -34.63
CA HIS A 191 -14.25 -13.33 -35.90
C HIS A 191 -13.26 -12.18 -35.84
N ASP A 192 -12.05 -12.44 -35.41
CA ASP A 192 -10.90 -11.55 -35.19
C ASP A 192 -10.55 -10.54 -36.33
N SER A 193 -11.20 -10.67 -37.43
CA SER A 193 -11.03 -9.81 -38.59
C SER A 193 -12.12 -8.75 -38.76
N GLN A 194 -13.14 -8.75 -37.92
CA GLN A 194 -14.27 -7.82 -37.98
C GLN A 194 -14.70 -7.46 -36.56
N HIS A 195 -15.00 -6.21 -36.29
CA HIS A 195 -15.62 -5.75 -35.03
C HIS A 195 -16.78 -4.77 -35.27
N LEU A 196 -16.91 -4.22 -36.47
CA LEU A 196 -17.89 -3.19 -36.78
C LEU A 196 -18.80 -3.62 -37.93
N ASP A 197 -20.12 -3.37 -37.76
CA ASP A 197 -21.18 -3.49 -38.74
C ASP A 197 -21.99 -2.18 -38.66
N SER A 198 -21.61 -1.21 -39.50
CA SER A 198 -22.16 0.14 -39.38
C SER A 198 -23.61 0.28 -39.80
N ASP A 199 -24.13 -0.60 -40.64
CA ASP A 199 -25.52 -0.55 -41.11
C ASP A 199 -26.39 -1.68 -40.60
N GLY A 200 -25.80 -2.69 -39.91
CA GLY A 200 -26.51 -3.75 -39.22
C GLY A 200 -27.01 -4.88 -40.14
N ASP A 201 -26.37 -5.12 -41.29
CA ASP A 201 -26.83 -6.15 -42.21
C ASP A 201 -26.12 -7.51 -41.99
N GLY A 202 -25.20 -7.60 -41.04
CA GLY A 202 -24.45 -8.80 -40.66
C GLY A 202 -23.22 -9.08 -41.54
N TRP A 203 -22.73 -8.07 -42.21
CA TRP A 203 -21.43 -8.06 -42.89
C TRP A 203 -20.56 -6.97 -42.28
N GLY A 204 -19.26 -7.20 -42.19
CA GLY A 204 -18.36 -6.32 -41.45
C GLY A 204 -17.67 -5.28 -42.30
N ASP A 205 -17.45 -4.11 -41.76
CA ASP A 205 -16.88 -2.95 -42.40
C ASP A 205 -15.43 -3.13 -42.89
N ASN A 206 -14.72 -4.16 -42.37
CA ASN A 206 -13.35 -4.41 -42.78
C ASN A 206 -13.30 -5.14 -44.14
N GLU A 207 -12.93 -4.40 -45.19
CA GLU A 207 -12.80 -4.90 -46.58
C GLU A 207 -11.46 -5.59 -46.84
N THR A 208 -10.57 -5.79 -45.83
CA THR A 208 -9.25 -6.41 -46.05
C THR A 208 -9.39 -7.82 -46.60
N SER A 209 -8.48 -8.18 -47.53
CA SER A 209 -8.49 -9.53 -48.11
C SER A 209 -8.34 -10.61 -47.04
N GLY A 210 -9.35 -11.44 -46.94
CA GLY A 210 -9.40 -12.53 -45.96
C GLY A 210 -10.26 -12.24 -44.73
N ALA A 211 -10.79 -11.02 -44.55
CA ALA A 211 -11.73 -10.69 -43.50
C ALA A 211 -13.02 -11.54 -43.63
N HIS A 212 -13.65 -11.78 -42.48
CA HIS A 212 -14.93 -12.50 -42.44
C HIS A 212 -16.02 -11.61 -43.03
N LYS A 213 -16.78 -12.09 -44.00
CA LYS A 213 -17.89 -11.41 -44.66
C LYS A 213 -17.64 -9.89 -44.87
N PRO A 214 -16.66 -9.48 -45.66
CA PRO A 214 -16.38 -8.07 -45.89
C PRO A 214 -17.52 -7.36 -46.61
N ASP A 215 -17.97 -6.24 -46.06
CA ASP A 215 -18.97 -5.38 -46.65
C ASP A 215 -18.34 -4.30 -47.54
N HIS A 216 -18.71 -4.26 -48.80
CA HIS A 216 -18.26 -3.22 -49.74
C HIS A 216 -19.13 -1.95 -49.71
N TRP A 217 -20.21 -1.95 -48.95
CA TRP A 217 -21.13 -0.81 -48.81
C TRP A 217 -21.55 -0.61 -47.32
N PRO A 218 -20.65 -0.33 -46.43
CA PRO A 218 -20.84 -0.35 -44.97
C PRO A 218 -21.86 0.70 -44.41
N ASN A 219 -22.64 1.31 -45.27
CA ASN A 219 -23.68 2.26 -44.92
C ASN A 219 -24.97 1.99 -45.71
N ASP A 220 -25.11 0.84 -46.37
CA ASP A 220 -26.32 0.47 -47.15
C ASP A 220 -26.78 -0.93 -46.79
N PRO A 221 -27.70 -1.11 -45.83
CA PRO A 221 -28.10 -2.41 -45.28
C PRO A 221 -28.82 -3.32 -46.30
N ASN A 222 -28.92 -2.94 -47.52
CA ASN A 222 -29.43 -3.75 -48.62
C ASN A 222 -28.37 -4.25 -49.60
N ARG A 223 -27.07 -3.90 -49.32
CA ARG A 223 -25.93 -4.21 -50.22
C ARG A 223 -24.71 -4.56 -49.39
N ASN A 224 -24.22 -5.78 -49.51
CA ASN A 224 -23.13 -6.28 -48.69
C ASN A 224 -21.99 -6.95 -49.52
N ALA A 225 -22.17 -8.19 -49.93
CA ALA A 225 -21.18 -8.87 -50.74
C ALA A 225 -21.04 -8.20 -52.07
N GLY A 226 -19.81 -8.02 -52.52
CA GLY A 226 -19.54 -7.49 -53.85
C GLY A 226 -20.35 -8.23 -54.90
N GLU A 227 -21.38 -7.55 -55.44
CA GLU A 227 -21.92 -8.00 -56.70
C GLU A 227 -20.71 -8.07 -57.66
N ALA A 228 -20.32 -9.27 -58.04
CA ALA A 228 -19.32 -9.44 -59.05
C ALA A 228 -19.69 -8.47 -60.18
N SER A 229 -18.86 -7.46 -60.39
CA SER A 229 -19.04 -6.49 -61.43
C SER A 229 -19.34 -7.30 -62.69
N LEU A 230 -20.62 -7.34 -63.07
CA LEU A 230 -20.99 -7.76 -64.39
C LEU A 230 -20.34 -6.72 -65.32
N THR A 231 -19.03 -6.89 -65.56
CA THR A 231 -18.38 -6.22 -66.67
C THR A 231 -19.21 -6.53 -67.87
N CYS A 232 -19.91 -5.55 -68.37
CA CYS A 232 -20.53 -5.58 -69.65
C CYS A 232 -19.51 -6.15 -70.66
N LEU A 233 -19.71 -7.41 -71.02
CA LEU A 233 -19.05 -7.92 -72.19
C LEU A 233 -19.47 -7.04 -73.33
N PRO A 234 -18.51 -6.39 -74.08
CA PRO A 234 -18.85 -5.63 -75.28
C PRO A 234 -19.58 -6.55 -76.16
N SER A 235 -20.87 -6.26 -76.47
CA SER A 235 -21.61 -6.88 -77.53
C SER A 235 -20.78 -6.83 -78.81
N LYS A 236 -20.27 -7.97 -79.27
CA LYS A 236 -19.76 -8.11 -80.64
C LYS A 236 -20.92 -7.88 -81.56
N LEU A 237 -20.98 -6.66 -82.14
CA LEU A 237 -21.72 -6.41 -83.34
C LEU A 237 -20.98 -7.08 -84.50
N SER A 238 -21.57 -8.08 -85.10
CA SER A 238 -21.26 -8.66 -86.35
C SER A 238 -21.90 -7.87 -87.49
#